data_edca1c126a502cf6795a8c2cf30f7d58
#
_entry.id   edca1c126a502cf6795a8c2cf30f7d58
#
_cell.length_a   1.000
_cell.length_b   1.000
_cell.length_c   1.000
_cell.angle_alpha   90.00
_cell.angle_beta   90.00
_cell.angle_gamma   90.00
#
_symmetry.space_group_name_H-M   'P 1'
#
loop_
_entity.id
_entity.type
_entity.pdbx_description
1 polymer ?
#
loop_
_entity_poly.entity_id
_entity_poly.type
_entity_poly.pdbx_seq_one_letter_code
_entity_poly.pdbx_strand_id
1 'polypeptide(L)'
;TNAIDAIMAFGPRLDNLLGCHNFYPQQYTGLGDDRFLAYSQKFRRHGVRTAAFVTAPSADHGPWPVSEGLPTLESDRHRSIASQVHHLRLTEVIDDVLIGNALANEADLKAAALAFFCPYPALRVITDQAPSALEAKIAFSEAHLYRGDASDYLIRDTQPRVRYAGQPLPVHDASGHLQRGDVVVVNETYARYAGELQIVLRELPNDGRRNKIGHLTDEDLTLLPLLKPWRTFMLKQVSH
;
A
#
# COMPACT_ATOMS: atom_id res chain seq x y z
N THR A 1 -25.26 -4.41 -7.35
CA THR A 1 -24.65 -3.24 -8.02
C THR A 1 -25.59 -2.58 -9.03
N ASN A 2 -26.41 -3.34 -9.73
CA ASN A 2 -27.41 -2.78 -10.67
C ASN A 2 -28.60 -2.15 -9.95
N ALA A 3 -28.82 -2.50 -8.70
CA ALA A 3 -29.93 -1.97 -7.90
C ALA A 3 -29.74 -0.54 -7.41
N ILE A 4 -28.49 0.00 -7.39
CA ILE A 4 -28.25 1.33 -6.79
C ILE A 4 -29.03 2.43 -7.52
N ASP A 5 -29.07 2.40 -8.85
CA ASP A 5 -29.80 3.41 -9.62
C ASP A 5 -31.31 3.37 -9.32
N ALA A 6 -31.86 2.17 -9.17
CA ALA A 6 -33.26 1.97 -8.78
C ALA A 6 -33.52 2.44 -7.33
N ILE A 7 -32.60 2.13 -6.39
CA ILE A 7 -32.71 2.60 -4.99
C ILE A 7 -32.70 4.13 -4.96
N MET A 8 -31.80 4.77 -5.71
CA MET A 8 -31.68 6.22 -5.75
C MET A 8 -32.93 6.91 -6.31
N ALA A 9 -33.67 6.24 -7.22
CA ALA A 9 -34.93 6.79 -7.74
C ALA A 9 -36.02 6.96 -6.68
N PHE A 10 -35.91 6.24 -5.54
CA PHE A 10 -36.83 6.39 -4.40
C PHE A 10 -36.42 7.47 -3.39
N GLY A 11 -35.35 8.24 -3.63
CA GLY A 11 -34.90 9.32 -2.77
C GLY A 11 -34.45 8.87 -1.37
N PRO A 12 -33.57 7.85 -1.23
CA PRO A 12 -33.16 7.34 0.07
C PRO A 12 -32.38 8.41 0.85
N ARG A 13 -32.41 8.29 2.19
CA ARG A 13 -31.53 9.09 3.05
C ARG A 13 -30.10 8.51 2.96
N LEU A 14 -29.18 9.24 2.35
CA LEU A 14 -27.81 8.78 2.12
C LEU A 14 -27.05 8.48 3.41
N ASP A 15 -27.33 9.21 4.50
CA ASP A 15 -26.72 8.98 5.81
C ASP A 15 -27.03 7.57 6.38
N ASN A 16 -28.12 6.95 5.93
CA ASN A 16 -28.53 5.62 6.35
C ASN A 16 -28.22 4.54 5.31
N LEU A 17 -27.49 4.88 4.24
CA LEU A 17 -27.19 3.96 3.16
C LEU A 17 -25.68 3.69 3.06
N LEU A 18 -25.33 2.42 3.07
CA LEU A 18 -23.96 1.93 2.90
C LEU A 18 -23.89 0.91 1.78
N GLY A 19 -23.03 1.15 0.81
CA GLY A 19 -22.71 0.20 -0.26
C GLY A 19 -21.64 -0.79 0.21
N CYS A 20 -22.06 -1.93 0.79
CA CYS A 20 -21.14 -2.95 1.28
C CYS A 20 -20.87 -4.01 0.20
N HIS A 21 -19.60 -4.22 -0.13
CA HIS A 21 -19.19 -5.38 -0.92
C HIS A 21 -19.41 -6.66 -0.12
N ASN A 22 -19.60 -7.77 -0.82
CA ASN A 22 -19.69 -9.07 -0.16
C ASN A 22 -18.27 -9.59 0.18
N PHE A 23 -18.20 -10.60 1.04
CA PHE A 23 -17.02 -11.43 1.28
C PHE A 23 -17.15 -12.77 0.53
N TYR A 24 -16.03 -13.42 0.27
CA TYR A 24 -15.97 -14.61 -0.59
C TYR A 24 -15.23 -15.75 0.13
N PRO A 25 -15.97 -16.73 0.73
CA PRO A 25 -15.36 -17.84 1.45
C PRO A 25 -14.57 -18.83 0.59
N GLN A 26 -14.97 -18.99 -0.68
CA GLN A 26 -14.32 -19.91 -1.59
C GLN A 26 -13.16 -19.24 -2.32
N GLN A 27 -12.01 -19.89 -2.39
CA GLN A 27 -10.86 -19.43 -3.17
C GLN A 27 -11.23 -19.18 -4.63
N TYR A 28 -10.59 -18.19 -5.22
CA TYR A 28 -10.73 -17.77 -6.62
C TYR A 28 -12.12 -17.21 -6.99
N THR A 29 -12.96 -16.91 -6.00
CA THR A 29 -14.30 -16.32 -6.23
C THR A 29 -14.40 -14.87 -5.80
N GLY A 30 -13.39 -14.32 -5.10
CA GLY A 30 -13.31 -12.92 -4.71
C GLY A 30 -13.30 -11.97 -5.91
N LEU A 31 -13.61 -10.71 -5.66
CA LEU A 31 -13.59 -9.70 -6.73
C LEU A 31 -12.16 -9.47 -7.23
N GLY A 32 -12.03 -9.29 -8.53
CA GLY A 32 -10.82 -8.69 -9.11
C GLY A 32 -10.84 -7.16 -8.93
N ASP A 33 -9.65 -6.57 -8.85
CA ASP A 33 -9.46 -5.14 -8.52
C ASP A 33 -10.23 -4.18 -9.45
N ASP A 34 -10.21 -4.42 -10.76
CA ASP A 34 -10.92 -3.57 -11.73
C ASP A 34 -12.43 -3.55 -11.50
N ARG A 35 -13.03 -4.72 -11.25
CA ARG A 35 -14.47 -4.83 -10.97
C ARG A 35 -14.83 -4.19 -9.64
N PHE A 36 -14.00 -4.40 -8.64
CA PHE A 36 -14.15 -3.79 -7.33
C PHE A 36 -14.15 -2.26 -7.43
N LEU A 37 -13.16 -1.68 -8.12
CA LEU A 37 -13.08 -0.24 -8.36
C LEU A 37 -14.30 0.30 -9.10
N ALA A 38 -14.69 -0.36 -10.19
CA ALA A 38 -15.86 0.06 -10.99
C ALA A 38 -17.17 0.05 -10.18
N TYR A 39 -17.36 -0.98 -9.35
CA TYR A 39 -18.55 -1.10 -8.50
C TYR A 39 -18.56 -0.08 -7.36
N SER A 40 -17.43 0.11 -6.69
CA SER A 40 -17.29 1.11 -5.63
C SER A 40 -17.54 2.52 -6.18
N GLN A 41 -16.93 2.85 -7.31
CA GLN A 41 -17.13 4.15 -7.98
C GLN A 41 -18.59 4.40 -8.35
N LYS A 42 -19.34 3.36 -8.73
CA LYS A 42 -20.77 3.53 -9.03
C LYS A 42 -21.55 4.00 -7.80
N PHE A 43 -21.31 3.43 -6.62
CA PHE A 43 -21.93 3.90 -5.37
C PHE A 43 -21.47 5.31 -5.00
N ARG A 44 -20.17 5.59 -5.12
CA ARG A 44 -19.62 6.91 -4.77
C ARG A 44 -20.15 8.05 -5.65
N ARG A 45 -20.46 7.79 -6.93
CA ARG A 45 -21.11 8.80 -7.82
C ARG A 45 -22.47 9.25 -7.30
N HIS A 46 -23.14 8.41 -6.52
CA HIS A 46 -24.40 8.74 -5.86
C HIS A 46 -24.21 9.31 -4.43
N GLY A 47 -22.97 9.57 -4.00
CA GLY A 47 -22.66 10.04 -2.66
C GLY A 47 -22.83 8.98 -1.56
N VAL A 48 -22.94 7.70 -1.93
CA VAL A 48 -23.07 6.59 -0.98
C VAL A 48 -21.70 6.14 -0.50
N ARG A 49 -21.56 6.03 0.84
CA ARG A 49 -20.38 5.45 1.47
C ARG A 49 -20.23 3.99 1.09
N THR A 50 -19.00 3.49 1.11
CA THR A 50 -18.67 2.13 0.70
C THR A 50 -17.86 1.38 1.75
N ALA A 51 -18.12 0.07 1.86
CA ALA A 51 -17.41 -0.83 2.76
C ALA A 51 -16.93 -2.09 2.05
N ALA A 52 -15.87 -2.69 2.57
CA ALA A 52 -15.32 -3.94 2.08
C ALA A 52 -14.77 -4.79 3.24
N PHE A 53 -14.67 -6.10 3.01
CA PHE A 53 -14.19 -7.04 3.99
C PHE A 53 -12.70 -7.37 3.80
N VAL A 54 -12.03 -7.47 4.94
CA VAL A 54 -10.70 -8.07 5.10
C VAL A 54 -10.78 -9.30 5.99
N THR A 55 -9.77 -10.14 5.95
CA THR A 55 -9.65 -11.33 6.77
C THR A 55 -8.56 -11.16 7.81
N ALA A 56 -8.86 -11.47 9.07
CA ALA A 56 -7.84 -11.62 10.10
C ALA A 56 -7.24 -13.03 10.04
N PRO A 57 -5.92 -13.20 9.78
CA PRO A 57 -5.30 -14.52 9.65
C PRO A 57 -5.43 -15.39 10.91
N SER A 58 -5.53 -14.76 12.09
CA SER A 58 -5.67 -15.48 13.38
C SER A 58 -7.09 -15.89 13.72
N ALA A 59 -8.10 -15.44 12.98
CA ALA A 59 -9.51 -15.69 13.29
C ALA A 59 -9.99 -16.98 12.62
N ASP A 60 -10.62 -17.83 13.41
CA ASP A 60 -11.04 -19.19 13.01
C ASP A 60 -12.57 -19.40 13.09
N HIS A 61 -13.33 -18.36 13.42
CA HIS A 61 -14.78 -18.41 13.54
C HIS A 61 -15.46 -17.51 12.51
N GLY A 62 -16.64 -17.93 12.05
CA GLY A 62 -17.44 -17.15 11.13
C GLY A 62 -18.73 -17.87 10.72
N PRO A 63 -19.65 -17.19 10.00
CA PRO A 63 -20.90 -17.77 9.52
C PRO A 63 -20.68 -18.78 8.37
N TRP A 64 -19.48 -18.85 7.83
CA TRP A 64 -19.05 -19.70 6.73
C TRP A 64 -17.74 -20.41 7.08
N PRO A 65 -17.32 -21.48 6.33
CA PRO A 65 -15.96 -21.97 6.44
C PRO A 65 -14.96 -20.82 6.25
N VAL A 66 -14.07 -20.62 7.23
CA VAL A 66 -13.13 -19.49 7.24
C VAL A 66 -11.69 -19.88 6.94
N SER A 67 -11.43 -21.16 6.66
CA SER A 67 -10.10 -21.70 6.37
C SER A 67 -9.38 -20.95 5.23
N GLU A 68 -10.14 -20.50 4.25
CA GLU A 68 -9.64 -19.76 3.10
C GLU A 68 -9.79 -18.23 3.25
N GLY A 69 -10.25 -17.79 4.42
CA GLY A 69 -10.53 -16.38 4.68
C GLY A 69 -11.84 -15.89 4.07
N LEU A 70 -12.21 -14.67 4.43
CA LEU A 70 -13.45 -13.99 4.01
C LEU A 70 -13.15 -12.59 3.42
N PRO A 71 -12.20 -12.42 2.51
CA PRO A 71 -11.91 -11.12 1.92
C PRO A 71 -12.93 -10.73 0.85
N THR A 72 -13.06 -9.45 0.54
CA THR A 72 -13.76 -8.96 -0.64
C THR A 72 -12.95 -9.16 -1.91
N LEU A 73 -11.66 -8.80 -1.86
CA LEU A 73 -10.74 -8.92 -3.01
C LEU A 73 -10.01 -10.25 -3.00
N GLU A 74 -9.98 -10.93 -4.14
CA GLU A 74 -9.23 -12.18 -4.25
C GLU A 74 -7.74 -11.97 -4.04
N SER A 75 -7.21 -10.86 -4.52
CA SER A 75 -5.81 -10.49 -4.36
C SER A 75 -5.39 -10.27 -2.89
N ASP A 76 -6.33 -10.07 -1.97
CA ASP A 76 -6.07 -9.91 -0.55
C ASP A 76 -6.07 -11.23 0.24
N ARG A 77 -6.54 -12.31 -0.37
CA ARG A 77 -6.54 -13.63 0.27
C ARG A 77 -5.13 -14.03 0.66
N HIS A 78 -4.95 -14.51 1.88
CA HIS A 78 -3.68 -14.93 2.47
C HIS A 78 -2.65 -13.81 2.74
N ARG A 79 -3.01 -12.53 2.52
CA ARG A 79 -2.16 -11.41 2.94
C ARG A 79 -2.32 -11.11 4.42
N SER A 80 -1.31 -10.48 5.01
CA SER A 80 -1.44 -9.89 6.35
C SER A 80 -2.60 -8.88 6.37
N ILE A 81 -3.32 -8.80 7.50
CA ILE A 81 -4.47 -7.89 7.61
C ILE A 81 -4.08 -6.43 7.38
N ALA A 82 -2.88 -6.02 7.75
CA ALA A 82 -2.37 -4.67 7.48
C ALA A 82 -2.25 -4.39 5.98
N SER A 83 -1.72 -5.35 5.20
CA SER A 83 -1.61 -5.23 3.74
C SER A 83 -2.99 -5.12 3.08
N GLN A 84 -3.95 -5.95 3.50
CA GLN A 84 -5.33 -5.89 3.02
C GLN A 84 -5.96 -4.51 3.27
N VAL A 85 -5.80 -3.97 4.48
CA VAL A 85 -6.31 -2.63 4.85
C VAL A 85 -5.63 -1.54 4.03
N HIS A 86 -4.31 -1.59 3.86
CA HIS A 86 -3.58 -0.62 3.02
C HIS A 86 -4.02 -0.71 1.57
N HIS A 87 -4.27 -1.93 1.05
CA HIS A 87 -4.81 -2.12 -0.29
C HIS A 87 -6.13 -1.37 -0.46
N LEU A 88 -7.12 -1.64 0.40
CA LEU A 88 -8.43 -0.97 0.35
C LEU A 88 -8.30 0.56 0.45
N ARG A 89 -7.44 1.06 1.33
CA ARG A 89 -7.20 2.51 1.49
C ARG A 89 -6.56 3.14 0.26
N LEU A 90 -5.60 2.47 -0.37
CA LEU A 90 -4.93 2.96 -1.58
C LEU A 90 -5.87 3.04 -2.79
N THR A 91 -6.96 2.28 -2.80
CA THR A 91 -8.00 2.40 -3.84
C THR A 91 -8.75 3.73 -3.77
N GLU A 92 -8.77 4.40 -2.61
CA GLU A 92 -9.49 5.66 -2.34
C GLU A 92 -11.02 5.60 -2.59
N VAL A 93 -11.56 4.39 -2.64
CA VAL A 93 -13.01 4.18 -2.89
C VAL A 93 -13.74 3.49 -1.74
N ILE A 94 -13.04 3.18 -0.64
CA ILE A 94 -13.60 2.51 0.55
C ILE A 94 -13.52 3.43 1.77
N ASP A 95 -14.65 3.58 2.45
CA ASP A 95 -14.79 4.40 3.66
C ASP A 95 -14.70 3.55 4.94
N ASP A 96 -15.23 2.32 4.91
CA ASP A 96 -15.30 1.43 6.05
C ASP A 96 -14.67 0.07 5.73
N VAL A 97 -13.86 -0.44 6.64
CA VAL A 97 -13.26 -1.78 6.54
C VAL A 97 -13.85 -2.69 7.60
N LEU A 98 -14.33 -3.85 7.18
CA LEU A 98 -14.97 -4.86 8.03
C LEU A 98 -14.07 -6.09 8.10
N ILE A 99 -13.87 -6.64 9.30
CA ILE A 99 -13.22 -7.94 9.47
C ILE A 99 -14.30 -9.01 9.30
N GLY A 100 -14.14 -9.88 8.29
CA GLY A 100 -15.16 -10.84 7.89
C GLY A 100 -15.28 -12.07 8.80
N ASN A 101 -14.20 -12.43 9.50
CA ASN A 101 -14.12 -13.54 10.43
C ASN A 101 -14.03 -13.05 11.88
N ALA A 102 -14.45 -13.87 12.83
CA ALA A 102 -14.57 -13.50 14.23
C ALA A 102 -13.43 -14.06 15.09
N LEU A 103 -13.25 -13.48 16.27
CA LEU A 103 -12.26 -13.85 17.27
C LEU A 103 -10.81 -13.64 16.84
N ALA A 104 -10.56 -12.59 16.06
CA ALA A 104 -9.21 -12.16 15.75
C ALA A 104 -8.42 -11.84 17.03
N ASN A 105 -7.15 -12.20 17.05
CA ASN A 105 -6.28 -11.88 18.17
C ASN A 105 -5.95 -10.38 18.24
N GLU A 106 -5.37 -9.95 19.36
CA GLU A 106 -5.02 -8.55 19.61
C GLU A 106 -3.99 -8.01 18.59
N ALA A 107 -3.08 -8.85 18.12
CA ALA A 107 -2.05 -8.45 17.16
C ALA A 107 -2.67 -8.05 15.81
N ASP A 108 -3.59 -8.89 15.28
CA ASP A 108 -4.30 -8.59 14.03
C ASP A 108 -5.20 -7.36 14.17
N LEU A 109 -5.93 -7.24 15.29
CA LEU A 109 -6.77 -6.07 15.54
C LEU A 109 -5.95 -4.77 15.61
N LYS A 110 -4.80 -4.78 16.30
CA LYS A 110 -3.88 -3.65 16.35
C LYS A 110 -3.30 -3.33 14.96
N ALA A 111 -2.89 -4.36 14.20
CA ALA A 111 -2.34 -4.19 12.86
C ALA A 111 -3.37 -3.56 11.91
N ALA A 112 -4.62 -4.04 11.94
CA ALA A 112 -5.72 -3.47 11.17
C ALA A 112 -6.00 -2.01 11.56
N ALA A 113 -6.11 -1.73 12.86
CA ALA A 113 -6.35 -0.38 13.36
C ALA A 113 -5.23 0.58 12.99
N LEU A 114 -3.97 0.19 13.18
CA LEU A 114 -2.82 1.00 12.78
C LEU A 114 -2.80 1.26 11.28
N ALA A 115 -3.09 0.26 10.46
CA ALA A 115 -3.15 0.41 9.02
C ALA A 115 -4.32 1.31 8.58
N PHE A 116 -5.46 1.24 9.26
CA PHE A 116 -6.65 2.03 8.93
C PHE A 116 -6.53 3.49 9.37
N PHE A 117 -6.03 3.75 10.59
CA PHE A 117 -5.97 5.09 11.16
C PHE A 117 -4.66 5.83 10.93
N CYS A 118 -3.63 5.18 10.35
CA CYS A 118 -2.39 5.89 10.03
C CYS A 118 -2.67 7.01 9.02
N PRO A 119 -2.00 8.18 9.13
CA PRO A 119 -2.25 9.31 8.24
C PRO A 119 -1.93 8.99 6.78
N TYR A 120 -0.92 8.13 6.55
CA TYR A 120 -0.48 7.74 5.22
C TYR A 120 -0.33 6.22 5.11
N PRO A 121 -0.64 5.62 3.93
CA PRO A 121 -0.38 4.20 3.71
C PRO A 121 1.12 3.92 3.87
N ALA A 122 1.45 2.79 4.47
CA ALA A 122 2.82 2.37 4.71
C ALA A 122 3.15 1.14 3.88
N LEU A 123 4.30 1.17 3.20
CA LEU A 123 4.86 0.03 2.48
C LEU A 123 6.02 -0.56 3.29
N ARG A 124 6.07 -1.87 3.42
CA ARG A 124 7.07 -2.59 4.20
C ARG A 124 8.29 -2.88 3.34
N VAL A 125 9.46 -2.62 3.90
CA VAL A 125 10.76 -2.79 3.26
C VAL A 125 11.59 -3.79 4.04
N ILE A 126 12.06 -4.83 3.37
CA ILE A 126 13.07 -5.75 3.87
C ILE A 126 14.42 -5.15 3.49
N THR A 127 15.32 -5.03 4.46
CA THR A 127 16.68 -4.53 4.24
C THR A 127 17.66 -5.71 4.20
N ASP A 128 18.37 -5.87 3.09
CA ASP A 128 19.36 -6.95 2.93
C ASP A 128 20.61 -6.71 3.79
N GLN A 129 20.95 -5.44 3.97
CA GLN A 129 22.01 -4.95 4.84
C GLN A 129 21.50 -3.76 5.64
N ALA A 130 22.11 -3.49 6.79
CA ALA A 130 21.77 -2.33 7.57
C ALA A 130 22.12 -1.04 6.77
N PRO A 131 21.16 -0.19 6.43
CA PRO A 131 21.44 1.10 5.81
C PRO A 131 22.26 1.98 6.77
N SER A 132 22.99 2.93 6.23
CA SER A 132 23.65 3.95 7.08
C SER A 132 22.60 4.72 7.90
N ALA A 133 23.01 5.34 8.99
CA ALA A 133 22.10 6.11 9.85
C ALA A 133 21.33 7.20 9.08
N LEU A 134 21.98 7.83 8.08
CA LEU A 134 21.33 8.83 7.24
C LEU A 134 20.32 8.21 6.28
N GLU A 135 20.66 7.10 5.63
CA GLU A 135 19.75 6.40 4.73
C GLU A 135 18.53 5.84 5.47
N ALA A 136 18.74 5.26 6.66
CA ALA A 136 17.63 4.82 7.51
C ALA A 136 16.72 5.99 7.90
N LYS A 137 17.29 7.15 8.20
CA LYS A 137 16.54 8.35 8.49
C LYS A 137 15.78 8.86 7.27
N ILE A 138 16.41 8.90 6.10
CA ILE A 138 15.78 9.27 4.83
C ILE A 138 14.60 8.34 4.53
N ALA A 139 14.79 7.02 4.65
CA ALA A 139 13.79 6.06 4.20
C ALA A 139 12.66 5.82 5.21
N PHE A 140 12.96 5.77 6.53
CA PHE A 140 12.03 5.21 7.51
C PHE A 140 11.52 6.18 8.56
N SER A 141 12.11 7.40 8.66
CA SER A 141 11.73 8.34 9.72
C SER A 141 10.66 9.35 9.31
N GLU A 142 10.35 9.45 8.03
CA GLU A 142 9.51 10.51 7.48
C GLU A 142 8.52 9.98 6.43
N ALA A 143 7.47 10.79 6.20
CA ALA A 143 6.55 10.53 5.11
C ALA A 143 7.15 11.03 3.78
N HIS A 144 6.91 10.30 2.72
CA HIS A 144 7.40 10.54 1.37
C HIS A 144 6.31 11.08 0.46
N LEU A 145 6.64 12.05 -0.37
CA LEU A 145 5.72 12.57 -1.39
C LEU A 145 6.12 12.01 -2.76
N TYR A 146 5.23 11.22 -3.37
CA TYR A 146 5.39 10.82 -4.77
C TYR A 146 5.30 12.05 -5.68
N ARG A 147 6.39 12.41 -6.34
CA ARG A 147 6.41 13.56 -7.24
C ARG A 147 5.37 13.44 -8.35
N GLY A 148 4.78 14.59 -8.70
CA GLY A 148 3.74 14.67 -9.73
C GLY A 148 4.24 14.46 -11.16
N ASP A 149 5.54 14.77 -11.45
CA ASP A 149 6.22 14.44 -12.70
C ASP A 149 6.65 12.96 -12.69
N ALA A 150 5.66 12.08 -12.70
CA ALA A 150 5.85 10.64 -12.58
C ALA A 150 6.68 10.07 -13.74
N SER A 151 7.52 9.10 -13.41
CA SER A 151 8.29 8.31 -14.36
C SER A 151 7.74 6.89 -14.42
N ASP A 152 7.84 6.24 -15.58
CA ASP A 152 7.52 4.81 -15.71
C ASP A 152 8.51 3.90 -14.98
N TYR A 153 9.67 4.43 -14.59
CA TYR A 153 10.76 3.66 -14.00
C TYR A 153 10.86 3.80 -12.49
N LEU A 154 10.52 4.97 -11.95
CA LEU A 154 10.80 5.31 -10.56
C LEU A 154 9.68 6.13 -9.92
N ILE A 155 9.27 5.74 -8.71
CA ILE A 155 8.65 6.65 -7.75
C ILE A 155 9.78 7.47 -7.13
N ARG A 156 9.61 8.79 -7.02
CA ARG A 156 10.66 9.68 -6.52
C ARG A 156 10.11 10.59 -5.44
N ASP A 157 10.86 10.68 -4.34
CA ASP A 157 10.70 11.75 -3.35
C ASP A 157 11.97 12.60 -3.29
N THR A 158 11.84 13.87 -3.62
CA THR A 158 12.96 14.83 -3.67
C THR A 158 13.12 15.64 -2.39
N GLN A 159 12.21 15.52 -1.44
CA GLN A 159 12.28 16.29 -0.18
C GLN A 159 13.54 15.96 0.64
N PRO A 160 13.94 14.67 0.78
CA PRO A 160 15.10 14.33 1.58
C PRO A 160 16.40 14.96 1.05
N ARG A 161 16.59 15.06 -0.28
CA ARG A 161 17.80 15.69 -0.84
C ARG A 161 17.95 17.18 -0.46
N VAL A 162 16.82 17.86 -0.26
CA VAL A 162 16.83 19.26 0.18
C VAL A 162 17.09 19.33 1.68
N ARG A 163 16.42 18.49 2.45
CA ARG A 163 16.49 18.46 3.91
C ARG A 163 17.87 18.04 4.43
N TYR A 164 18.50 17.10 3.77
CA TYR A 164 19.80 16.53 4.14
C TYR A 164 20.95 16.98 3.23
N ALA A 165 20.78 18.10 2.52
CA ALA A 165 21.81 18.65 1.63
C ALA A 165 23.16 18.81 2.34
N GLY A 166 24.22 18.37 1.69
CA GLY A 166 25.58 18.46 2.19
C GLY A 166 25.99 17.39 3.22
N GLN A 167 25.09 16.49 3.60
CA GLN A 167 25.47 15.33 4.41
C GLN A 167 26.08 14.23 3.54
N PRO A 168 27.11 13.49 4.00
CA PRO A 168 27.79 12.49 3.21
C PRO A 168 26.91 11.28 2.97
N LEU A 169 26.82 10.85 1.73
CA LEU A 169 26.15 9.63 1.27
C LEU A 169 27.14 8.83 0.41
N PRO A 170 28.11 8.16 1.05
CA PRO A 170 29.13 7.42 0.33
C PRO A 170 28.53 6.26 -0.46
N VAL A 171 29.20 5.90 -1.55
CA VAL A 171 28.76 4.80 -2.42
C VAL A 171 28.88 3.47 -1.68
N HIS A 172 27.78 2.71 -1.66
CA HIS A 172 27.78 1.31 -1.26
C HIS A 172 26.64 0.60 -1.98
N ASP A 173 26.76 -0.72 -2.15
CA ASP A 173 25.74 -1.57 -2.81
C ASP A 173 25.11 -0.93 -4.08
N ALA A 174 25.97 -0.30 -4.90
CA ALA A 174 25.57 0.54 -6.02
C ALA A 174 25.87 -0.09 -7.37
N SER A 175 26.05 -1.40 -7.45
CA SER A 175 26.38 -2.13 -8.68
C SER A 175 25.27 -3.09 -9.11
N GLY A 176 25.27 -3.47 -10.39
CA GLY A 176 24.35 -4.47 -10.93
C GLY A 176 23.05 -3.90 -11.47
N HIS A 177 21.94 -4.59 -11.21
CA HIS A 177 20.60 -4.23 -11.68
C HIS A 177 19.68 -4.00 -10.50
N LEU A 178 18.82 -2.99 -10.63
CA LEU A 178 17.75 -2.71 -9.71
C LEU A 178 16.46 -3.37 -10.24
N GLN A 179 15.80 -4.10 -9.36
CA GLN A 179 14.55 -4.81 -9.67
C GLN A 179 13.33 -3.99 -9.23
N ARG A 180 12.17 -4.32 -9.78
CA ARG A 180 10.91 -3.71 -9.35
C ARG A 180 10.69 -3.93 -7.85
N GLY A 181 10.44 -2.85 -7.12
CA GLY A 181 10.26 -2.85 -5.67
C GLY A 181 11.53 -2.52 -4.89
N ASP A 182 12.70 -2.45 -5.54
CA ASP A 182 13.91 -1.99 -4.85
C ASP A 182 13.74 -0.55 -4.36
N VAL A 183 14.20 -0.32 -3.15
CA VAL A 183 14.24 0.99 -2.51
C VAL A 183 15.68 1.46 -2.47
N VAL A 184 15.92 2.64 -3.03
CA VAL A 184 17.28 3.18 -3.18
C VAL A 184 17.35 4.62 -2.71
N VAL A 185 18.53 5.02 -2.23
CA VAL A 185 18.88 6.41 -1.97
C VAL A 185 19.97 6.83 -2.97
N VAL A 186 19.77 7.95 -3.61
CA VAL A 186 20.76 8.52 -4.54
C VAL A 186 21.97 8.96 -3.75
N ASN A 187 23.16 8.47 -4.11
CA ASN A 187 24.42 8.73 -3.42
C ASN A 187 25.13 10.01 -3.90
N GLU A 188 26.24 10.37 -3.24
CA GLU A 188 26.98 11.60 -3.48
C GLU A 188 27.56 11.73 -4.90
N THR A 189 27.77 10.63 -5.63
CA THR A 189 28.28 10.68 -7.01
C THR A 189 27.29 11.29 -8.00
N TYR A 190 26.00 11.40 -7.62
CA TYR A 190 24.99 12.07 -8.43
C TYR A 190 24.78 13.56 -8.03
N ALA A 191 25.76 14.12 -7.34
CA ALA A 191 25.84 15.56 -7.00
C ALA A 191 24.53 16.10 -6.41
N ARG A 192 23.87 17.05 -7.13
CA ARG A 192 22.64 17.72 -6.66
C ARG A 192 21.45 16.80 -6.40
N TYR A 193 21.50 15.54 -6.82
CA TYR A 193 20.43 14.57 -6.58
C TYR A 193 20.68 13.71 -5.34
N ALA A 194 21.84 13.81 -4.70
CA ALA A 194 22.18 13.06 -3.50
C ALA A 194 21.10 13.23 -2.42
N GLY A 195 20.67 12.12 -1.82
CA GLY A 195 19.62 12.06 -0.82
C GLY A 195 18.20 11.91 -1.35
N GLU A 196 17.98 11.91 -2.68
CA GLU A 196 16.66 11.60 -3.23
C GLU A 196 16.31 10.13 -2.95
N LEU A 197 15.12 9.87 -2.38
CA LEU A 197 14.59 8.52 -2.22
C LEU A 197 13.89 8.09 -3.51
N GLN A 198 14.12 6.84 -3.92
CA GLN A 198 13.47 6.28 -5.10
C GLN A 198 12.98 4.85 -4.81
N ILE A 199 11.83 4.47 -5.42
CA ILE A 199 11.34 3.08 -5.48
C ILE A 199 11.28 2.69 -6.95
N VAL A 200 11.84 1.54 -7.28
CA VAL A 200 11.96 1.06 -8.65
C VAL A 200 10.63 0.45 -9.12
N LEU A 201 10.12 0.91 -10.25
CA LEU A 201 8.90 0.41 -10.90
C LEU A 201 9.19 -0.61 -12.00
N ARG A 202 10.30 -0.43 -12.71
CA ARG A 202 10.78 -1.33 -13.78
C ARG A 202 12.26 -1.56 -13.60
N GLU A 203 12.72 -2.76 -13.93
CA GLU A 203 14.13 -3.10 -13.92
C GLU A 203 14.96 -2.07 -14.68
N LEU A 204 16.09 -1.69 -14.09
CA LEU A 204 17.04 -0.76 -14.69
C LEU A 204 18.48 -1.07 -14.21
N PRO A 205 19.50 -0.76 -15.02
CA PRO A 205 20.88 -0.90 -14.56
C PRO A 205 21.18 0.10 -13.44
N ASN A 206 21.91 -0.34 -12.41
CA ASN A 206 22.49 0.56 -11.43
C ASN A 206 23.86 1.05 -11.93
N ASP A 207 23.93 2.33 -12.23
CA ASP A 207 25.10 2.99 -12.78
C ASP A 207 26.11 3.49 -11.70
N GLY A 208 26.00 2.97 -10.48
CA GLY A 208 26.83 3.35 -9.35
C GLY A 208 26.35 4.58 -8.56
N ARG A 209 25.24 5.17 -8.95
CA ARG A 209 24.74 6.43 -8.38
C ARG A 209 23.61 6.26 -7.36
N ARG A 210 23.19 5.03 -7.11
CA ARG A 210 22.11 4.68 -6.20
C ARG A 210 22.54 3.57 -5.25
N ASN A 211 22.45 3.84 -3.97
CA ASN A 211 22.65 2.84 -2.93
C ASN A 211 21.35 2.08 -2.74
N LYS A 212 21.35 0.77 -2.95
CA LYS A 212 20.22 -0.07 -2.63
C LYS A 212 20.18 -0.28 -1.11
N ILE A 213 19.04 0.05 -0.50
CA ILE A 213 18.84 -0.06 0.95
C ILE A 213 17.91 -1.22 1.32
N GLY A 214 17.20 -1.77 0.36
CA GLY A 214 16.29 -2.89 0.56
C GLY A 214 15.29 -3.04 -0.58
N HIS A 215 14.27 -3.84 -0.36
CA HIS A 215 13.19 -4.07 -1.31
C HIS A 215 11.84 -4.18 -0.60
N LEU A 216 10.76 -3.87 -1.29
CA LEU A 216 9.41 -4.05 -0.76
C LEU A 216 9.11 -5.53 -0.54
N THR A 217 8.31 -5.84 0.47
CA THR A 217 7.76 -7.20 0.63
C THR A 217 6.92 -7.58 -0.59
N ASP A 218 6.80 -8.88 -0.89
CA ASP A 218 6.00 -9.37 -2.02
C ASP A 218 4.55 -8.89 -1.96
N GLU A 219 3.97 -8.84 -0.76
CA GLU A 219 2.62 -8.32 -0.57
C GLU A 219 2.53 -6.85 -0.98
N ASP A 220 3.46 -6.01 -0.53
CA ASP A 220 3.41 -4.57 -0.75
C ASP A 220 3.89 -4.17 -2.16
N LEU A 221 4.68 -5.03 -2.81
CA LEU A 221 5.05 -4.88 -4.22
C LEU A 221 3.81 -4.84 -5.14
N THR A 222 2.76 -5.57 -4.77
CA THR A 222 1.49 -5.58 -5.51
C THR A 222 0.68 -4.29 -5.33
N LEU A 223 0.98 -3.49 -4.29
CA LEU A 223 0.30 -2.23 -4.01
C LEU A 223 0.89 -1.04 -4.79
N LEU A 224 2.08 -1.17 -5.35
CA LEU A 224 2.75 -0.10 -6.10
C LEU A 224 1.89 0.53 -7.20
N PRO A 225 1.10 -0.21 -8.01
CA PRO A 225 0.27 0.40 -9.05
C PRO A 225 -0.84 1.32 -8.52
N LEU A 226 -1.20 1.17 -7.24
CA LEU A 226 -2.22 1.99 -6.58
C LEU A 226 -1.64 3.29 -6.01
N LEU A 227 -0.34 3.37 -5.84
CA LEU A 227 0.32 4.57 -5.36
C LEU A 227 0.36 5.61 -6.49
N LYS A 228 -0.34 6.71 -6.31
CA LYS A 228 -0.52 7.76 -7.33
C LYS A 228 0.41 8.95 -7.11
N PRO A 229 0.80 9.67 -8.18
CA PRO A 229 1.50 10.94 -8.05
C PRO A 229 0.76 11.92 -7.13
N TRP A 230 1.52 12.75 -6.40
CA TRP A 230 1.06 13.70 -5.39
C TRP A 230 0.46 13.04 -4.13
N ARG A 231 0.58 11.72 -3.98
CA ARG A 231 0.18 11.03 -2.74
C ARG A 231 1.36 10.86 -1.81
N THR A 232 1.06 10.99 -0.54
CA THR A 232 2.02 10.76 0.54
C THR A 232 1.94 9.32 1.02
N PHE A 233 3.08 8.71 1.27
CA PHE A 233 3.21 7.34 1.78
C PHE A 233 4.34 7.27 2.81
N MET A 234 4.44 6.17 3.51
CA MET A 234 5.55 5.87 4.42
C MET A 234 6.23 4.56 4.02
N LEU A 235 7.50 4.44 4.37
CA LEU A 235 8.21 3.17 4.35
C LEU A 235 8.40 2.68 5.79
N LYS A 236 8.25 1.38 6.02
CA LYS A 236 8.49 0.74 7.31
C LYS A 236 9.48 -0.40 7.14
N GLN A 237 10.57 -0.33 7.85
CA GLN A 237 11.52 -1.44 7.90
C GLN A 237 10.88 -2.62 8.62
N VAL A 238 11.05 -3.81 8.04
CA VAL A 238 10.64 -5.09 8.65
C VAL A 238 11.80 -6.07 8.59
N SER A 239 11.86 -6.97 9.56
CA SER A 239 12.79 -8.09 9.55
C SER A 239 12.28 -9.20 8.62
N HIS A 240 13.23 -10.00 8.11
CA HIS A 240 12.89 -11.26 7.43
C HIS A 240 12.11 -12.20 8.33
#